data_302df5490e03f3ba5280a59dcb5c52a9
#
_entry.id   302df5490e03f3ba5280a59dcb5c52a9
#
_cell.length_a   1.000
_cell.length_b   1.000
_cell.length_c   1.000
_cell.angle_alpha   90.00
_cell.angle_beta   90.00
_cell.angle_gamma   90.00
#
_symmetry.space_group_name_H-M   'P 1'
#
loop_
_entity.id
_entity.type
_entity.pdbx_description
1 polymer ?
#
loop_
_entity_poly.entity_id
_entity_poly.type
_entity_poly.pdbx_seq_one_letter_code
_entity_poly.pdbx_strand_id
1 'polypeptide(L)' 'MKPIIGILGNLIIMENGMFPGLERSYVNNDYINAVLKGGGSPVIIPVNTDKEVIKKQIEMVDGVLISGGWD' A
#
# COMPACT_ATOMS: atom_id res chain seq x y z
N MET A 1 -22.20 -3.61 3.88
CA MET A 1 -20.97 -2.92 4.32
C MET A 1 -19.80 -3.38 3.49
N LYS A 2 -18.99 -2.45 3.02
CA LYS A 2 -17.87 -2.81 2.17
C LYS A 2 -16.66 -3.21 3.02
N PRO A 3 -15.98 -4.29 2.66
CA PRO A 3 -14.78 -4.68 3.40
C PRO A 3 -13.64 -3.68 3.16
N ILE A 4 -12.83 -3.50 4.18
CA ILE A 4 -11.64 -2.66 4.08
C ILE A 4 -10.49 -3.52 3.58
N ILE A 5 -9.93 -3.16 2.43
CA ILE A 5 -8.84 -3.90 1.82
C ILE A 5 -7.56 -3.07 1.92
N GLY A 6 -6.60 -3.60 2.66
CA GLY A 6 -5.30 -2.96 2.77
C GLY A 6 -4.42 -3.35 1.59
N ILE A 7 -3.91 -2.35 0.88
CA ILE A 7 -3.00 -2.59 -0.23
C ILE A 7 -1.59 -2.28 0.24
N LEU A 8 -0.75 -3.31 0.26
CA LEU A 8 0.65 -3.13 0.66
C LEU A 8 1.38 -2.36 -0.43
N GLY A 9 1.97 -1.24 -0.04
CA GLY A 9 2.64 -0.37 -0.97
C GLY A 9 4.01 -0.87 -1.40
N ASN A 10 4.57 -0.15 -2.33
CA ASN A 10 5.94 -0.33 -2.77
C ASN A 10 6.75 0.90 -2.37
N LEU A 11 8.06 0.72 -2.36
CA LEU A 11 8.98 1.79 -2.01
C LEU A 11 9.68 2.29 -3.26
N ILE A 12 9.72 3.59 -3.43
CA ILE A 12 10.51 4.20 -4.50
C ILE A 12 11.47 5.20 -3.88
N ILE A 13 12.70 5.19 -4.38
CA ILE A 13 13.72 6.14 -3.93
C ILE A 13 13.86 7.20 -5.02
N MET A 14 13.65 8.45 -4.63
CA MET A 14 13.73 9.58 -5.56
C MET A 14 15.20 9.97 -5.72
N GLU A 15 15.75 9.68 -6.89
CA GLU A 15 17.15 9.95 -7.17
C GLU A 15 17.37 11.39 -7.67
N ASN A 16 16.38 11.93 -8.34
CA ASN A 16 16.47 13.27 -8.94
C ASN A 16 15.47 14.19 -8.25
N GLY A 17 15.81 15.45 -8.13
CA GLY A 17 14.93 16.42 -7.57
C GLY A 17 15.56 17.14 -6.41
N MET A 18 14.74 17.90 -5.68
CA MET A 18 15.21 18.75 -4.59
C MET A 18 15.74 17.94 -3.40
N PHE A 19 15.24 16.74 -3.21
CA PHE A 19 15.66 15.90 -2.08
C PHE A 19 16.08 14.51 -2.60
N PRO A 20 17.31 14.40 -3.13
CA PRO A 20 17.81 13.10 -3.61
C PRO A 20 17.85 12.08 -2.45
N GLY A 21 17.46 10.87 -2.74
CA GLY A 21 17.41 9.81 -1.74
C GLY A 21 16.14 9.78 -0.92
N LEU A 22 15.17 10.65 -1.21
CA LEU A 22 13.90 10.61 -0.51
C LEU A 22 13.13 9.35 -0.87
N GLU A 23 12.71 8.63 0.17
CA GLU A 23 11.92 7.42 -0.01
C GLU A 23 10.43 7.73 0.03
N ARG A 24 9.68 7.11 -0.85
CA ARG A 24 8.22 7.26 -0.87
C ARG A 24 7.55 5.90 -0.94
N SER A 25 6.53 5.71 -0.11
CA SER A 25 5.66 4.55 -0.23
C SER A 25 4.56 4.90 -1.22
N TYR A 26 4.27 3.98 -2.14
CA TYR A 26 3.26 4.27 -3.16
C TYR A 26 2.51 3.00 -3.56
N VAL A 27 1.34 3.22 -4.15
CA VAL A 27 0.54 2.15 -4.76
C VAL A 27 0.04 2.69 -6.09
N ASN A 28 0.15 1.89 -7.14
CA ASN A 28 -0.43 2.27 -8.42
C ASN A 28 -1.95 2.30 -8.32
N ASN A 29 -2.58 3.30 -8.92
CA ASN A 29 -4.03 3.45 -8.86
C ASN A 29 -4.78 2.27 -9.47
N ASP A 30 -4.15 1.48 -10.31
CA ASP A 30 -4.78 0.28 -10.85
C ASP A 30 -5.25 -0.67 -9.76
N TYR A 31 -4.46 -0.81 -8.68
CA TYR A 31 -4.85 -1.65 -7.55
C TYR A 31 -6.00 -1.05 -6.79
N ILE A 32 -5.97 0.28 -6.61
CA ILE A 32 -7.06 0.99 -5.93
C ILE A 32 -8.35 0.83 -6.70
N ASN A 33 -8.30 1.02 -8.01
CA ASN A 33 -9.47 0.88 -8.86
C ASN A 33 -10.00 -0.56 -8.89
N ALA A 34 -9.11 -1.54 -8.85
CA ALA A 34 -9.52 -2.94 -8.80
C ALA A 34 -10.29 -3.26 -7.52
N VAL A 35 -9.84 -2.74 -6.38
CA VAL A 35 -10.54 -2.92 -5.11
C VAL A 35 -11.91 -2.24 -5.14
N LEU A 36 -11.98 -1.02 -5.65
CA LEU A 36 -13.24 -0.29 -5.77
C LEU A 36 -14.22 -1.05 -6.66
N LYS A 37 -13.75 -1.54 -7.79
CA LYS A 37 -14.58 -2.27 -8.74
C LYS A 37 -15.11 -3.57 -8.14
N GLY A 38 -14.32 -4.19 -7.27
CA GLY A 38 -14.72 -5.41 -6.57
C GLY A 38 -15.61 -5.16 -5.37
N GLY A 39 -15.93 -3.92 -5.05
CA GLY A 39 -16.83 -3.59 -3.94
C GLY A 39 -16.13 -3.38 -2.60
N GLY A 40 -14.81 -3.23 -2.58
CA GLY A 40 -14.08 -2.99 -1.35
C GLY A 40 -13.78 -1.51 -1.10
N SER A 41 -13.31 -1.22 0.09
CA SER A 41 -12.80 0.10 0.45
C SER A 41 -11.28 0.02 0.55
N PRO A 42 -10.55 0.62 -0.39
CA PRO A 42 -9.08 0.50 -0.36
C PRO A 42 -8.44 1.43 0.66
N VAL A 43 -7.43 0.93 1.34
CA VAL A 43 -6.53 1.75 2.15
C VAL A 43 -5.10 1.37 1.80
N ILE A 44 -4.21 2.33 1.80
CA ILE A 44 -2.81 2.09 1.49
C ILE A 44 -2.06 1.80 2.78
N ILE A 45 -1.36 0.66 2.81
CA ILE A 45 -0.49 0.32 3.94
C ILE A 45 0.93 0.70 3.53
N PRO A 46 1.55 1.66 4.22
CA PRO A 46 2.87 2.13 3.83
C PRO A 46 3.96 1.09 4.09
N VAL A 47 5.05 1.22 3.37
CA VAL A 47 6.20 0.34 3.56
C VAL A 47 6.94 0.76 4.84
N ASN A 48 7.14 -0.21 5.74
CA ASN A 48 7.96 0.02 6.92
C ASN A 48 8.55 -1.31 7.38
N THR A 49 9.50 -1.24 8.31
CA THR A 49 10.20 -2.43 8.80
C THR A 49 9.82 -2.79 10.23
N ASP A 50 8.88 -2.07 10.82
CA ASP A 50 8.45 -2.34 12.18
C ASP A 50 7.38 -3.42 12.18
N LYS A 51 7.73 -4.60 12.64
CA LYS A 51 6.84 -5.76 12.60
C LYS A 51 5.59 -5.57 13.44
N GLU A 52 5.70 -4.87 14.57
CA GLU A 52 4.53 -4.60 15.40
C GLU A 52 3.55 -3.66 14.69
N VAL A 53 4.09 -2.65 14.00
CA VAL A 53 3.26 -1.71 13.27
C VAL A 53 2.56 -2.42 12.10
N ILE A 54 3.30 -3.23 11.36
CA ILE A 54 2.73 -4.00 10.25
C ILE A 54 1.60 -4.89 10.74
N LYS A 55 1.82 -5.59 11.85
CA LYS A 55 0.82 -6.47 12.43
C LYS A 55 -0.45 -5.70 12.78
N LYS A 56 -0.31 -4.53 13.41
CA LYS A 56 -1.45 -3.69 13.75
C LYS A 56 -2.20 -3.22 12.52
N GLN A 57 -1.47 -2.83 11.49
CA GLN A 57 -2.09 -2.37 10.24
C GLN A 57 -2.88 -3.49 9.57
N ILE A 58 -2.32 -4.69 9.54
CA ILE A 58 -3.00 -5.84 8.94
C ILE A 58 -4.24 -6.23 9.74
N GLU A 59 -4.17 -6.13 11.06
CA GLU A 59 -5.32 -6.45 11.91
C GLU A 59 -6.49 -5.48 11.70
N MET A 60 -6.23 -4.28 11.22
CA MET A 60 -7.27 -3.27 11.04
C MET A 60 -8.07 -3.43 9.75
N VAL A 61 -7.63 -4.30 8.85
CA VAL A 61 -8.28 -4.46 7.56
C VAL A 61 -8.93 -5.85 7.46
N ASP A 62 -9.90 -5.98 6.55
CA ASP A 62 -10.60 -7.25 6.35
C ASP A 62 -9.85 -8.15 5.39
N GLY A 63 -9.05 -7.60 4.52
CA GLY A 63 -8.23 -8.35 3.60
C GLY A 63 -7.02 -7.55 3.17
N VAL A 64 -6.04 -8.24 2.62
CA VAL A 64 -4.79 -7.62 2.19
C VAL A 64 -4.52 -7.97 0.73
N LEU A 65 -4.19 -6.97 -0.05
CA LEU A 65 -3.75 -7.13 -1.43
C LEU A 65 -2.28 -6.73 -1.50
N ILE A 66 -1.46 -7.62 -2.02
CA ILE A 66 -0.05 -7.30 -2.22
C ILE A 66 0.11 -6.76 -3.64
N SER A 67 0.51 -5.50 -3.75
CA SER A 67 0.79 -4.91 -5.04
C SER A 67 2.15 -5.41 -5.48
N GLY A 68 2.18 -6.51 -6.18
CA GLY A 68 3.41 -7.07 -6.65
C GLY A 68 4.05 -6.16 -7.66
N GLY A 69 4.67 -5.17 -7.22
CA GLY A 69 5.05 -4.05 -8.02
C GLY A 69 6.04 -4.30 -9.13
N TRP A 70 6.46 -5.52 -9.32
CA TRP A 70 7.39 -5.78 -10.41
C TRP A 70 7.62 -7.28 -10.52
N ASP A 71 8.05 -7.63 -11.60
CA ASP A 71 8.24 -9.03 -11.96
C ASP A 71 9.64 -9.29 -12.41
#